data_3e592cb8cac112b640e2fc1eae519c07
#
_entry.id   3e592cb8cac112b640e2fc1eae519c07
#
_cell.length_a   1.000
_cell.length_b   1.000
_cell.length_c   1.000
_cell.angle_alpha   90.00
_cell.angle_beta   90.00
_cell.angle_gamma   90.00
#
_symmetry.space_group_name_H-M   'P 1'
#
loop_
_entity.id
_entity.type
_entity.pdbx_description
1 polymer ?
#
loop_
_entity_poly.entity_id
_entity_poly.type
_entity_poly.pdbx_seq_one_letter_code
_entity_poly.pdbx_strand_id
1 'polypeptide(L)'
;MAARDGDGWIQCRCGSKHWGKFGAAGILIFRENAEGGREIFLQHRAPWVHNGDTWGIPGGARDSHESVIDGAIREAVEETGIDPQELLIRTSSTDNHGNWSYDTVIAEATQELVAHELNDESHEVRWVLFDDVTRL
;
A
#
# COMPACT_ATOMS: atom_id res chain seq x y z
N MET A 1 13.88 -18.65 -0.85
CA MET A 1 13.17 -17.46 -0.34
C MET A 1 12.66 -17.75 1.07
N ALA A 2 12.94 -16.87 1.99
CA ALA A 2 12.44 -17.04 3.35
C ALA A 2 10.92 -16.94 3.36
N ALA A 3 10.26 -17.80 4.13
CA ALA A 3 8.84 -17.70 4.35
C ALA A 3 8.54 -16.36 5.04
N ARG A 4 7.39 -15.77 4.70
CA ARG A 4 6.92 -14.56 5.35
C ARG A 4 6.25 -14.92 6.67
N ASP A 5 6.82 -14.47 7.75
CA ASP A 5 6.28 -14.76 9.07
C ASP A 5 5.08 -13.88 9.43
N GLY A 6 4.88 -12.79 8.70
CA GLY A 6 3.75 -11.88 8.92
C GLY A 6 2.43 -12.33 8.30
N ASP A 7 2.47 -13.25 7.33
CA ASP A 7 1.27 -13.69 6.64
C ASP A 7 0.40 -14.56 7.56
N GLY A 8 -0.81 -14.11 7.79
CA GLY A 8 -1.77 -14.83 8.64
C GLY A 8 -2.82 -13.89 9.21
N TRP A 9 -3.89 -14.51 9.68
CA TRP A 9 -4.99 -13.80 10.33
C TRP A 9 -4.76 -13.71 11.83
N ILE A 10 -5.16 -12.57 12.42
CA ILE A 10 -5.27 -12.44 13.86
C ILE A 10 -6.68 -12.01 14.23
N GLN A 11 -7.13 -12.47 15.40
CA GLN A 11 -8.37 -11.98 15.99
C GLN A 11 -8.04 -10.73 16.79
N CYS A 12 -8.58 -9.59 16.37
CA CYS A 12 -8.30 -8.32 17.02
C CYS A 12 -9.29 -8.02 18.13
N ARG A 13 -8.85 -7.26 19.12
CA ARG A 13 -9.71 -6.75 20.19
C ARG A 13 -10.78 -5.79 19.68
N CYS A 14 -10.63 -5.26 18.47
CA CYS A 14 -11.66 -4.44 17.83
C CYS A 14 -12.89 -5.24 17.40
N GLY A 15 -12.84 -6.58 17.49
CA GLY A 15 -13.93 -7.48 17.13
C GLY A 15 -13.81 -8.07 15.73
N SER A 16 -12.86 -7.64 14.94
CA SER A 16 -12.65 -8.10 13.57
C SER A 16 -11.37 -8.91 13.44
N LYS A 17 -11.30 -9.75 12.40
CA LYS A 17 -10.06 -10.41 12.01
C LYS A 17 -9.31 -9.48 11.07
N HIS A 18 -7.98 -9.43 11.23
CA HIS A 18 -7.11 -8.66 10.34
C HIS A 18 -6.02 -9.55 9.77
N TRP A 19 -5.65 -9.27 8.53
CA TRP A 19 -4.52 -9.94 7.89
C TRP A 19 -3.22 -9.26 8.28
N GLY A 20 -2.29 -10.04 8.78
CA GLY A 20 -0.97 -9.58 9.18
C GLY A 20 -0.71 -9.86 10.66
N LYS A 21 0.11 -10.87 10.96
CA LYS A 21 0.41 -11.26 12.35
C LYS A 21 1.11 -10.14 13.12
N PHE A 22 1.91 -9.32 12.43
CA PHE A 22 2.67 -8.20 13.02
C PHE A 22 2.14 -6.85 12.55
N GLY A 23 0.87 -6.80 12.13
CA GLY A 23 0.27 -5.63 11.54
C GLY A 23 0.46 -5.59 10.03
N ALA A 24 -0.06 -4.55 9.40
CA ALA A 24 0.05 -4.34 7.98
C ALA A 24 0.52 -2.91 7.70
N ALA A 25 1.07 -2.69 6.52
CA ALA A 25 1.55 -1.38 6.10
C ALA A 25 1.26 -1.18 4.62
N GLY A 26 0.89 0.03 4.27
CA GLY A 26 0.68 0.44 2.89
C GLY A 26 1.37 1.76 2.62
N ILE A 27 1.47 2.12 1.34
CA ILE A 27 2.12 3.35 0.95
C ILE A 27 1.18 4.18 0.07
N LEU A 28 0.95 5.42 0.49
CA LEU A 28 0.23 6.40 -0.28
C LEU A 28 1.26 7.25 -1.01
N ILE A 29 1.32 7.11 -2.33
CA ILE A 29 2.26 7.84 -3.18
C ILE A 29 1.49 8.96 -3.87
N PHE A 30 1.99 10.19 -3.75
CA PHE A 30 1.38 11.33 -4.39
C PHE A 30 2.37 12.05 -5.30
N ARG A 31 1.82 12.82 -6.24
CA ARG A 31 2.57 13.76 -7.08
C ARG A 31 1.69 14.96 -7.39
N GLU A 32 2.33 16.07 -7.79
CA GLU A 32 1.60 17.21 -8.34
C GLU A 32 1.63 17.12 -9.85
N ASN A 33 0.49 17.41 -10.49
CA ASN A 33 0.42 17.46 -11.95
C ASN A 33 0.76 18.86 -12.46
N ALA A 34 0.76 19.02 -13.80
CA ALA A 34 1.16 20.27 -14.44
C ALA A 34 0.23 21.45 -14.09
N GLU A 35 -1.00 21.20 -13.70
CA GLU A 35 -1.98 22.22 -13.30
C GLU A 35 -1.98 22.51 -11.81
N GLY A 36 -1.04 21.92 -11.05
CA GLY A 36 -0.95 22.09 -9.61
C GLY A 36 -1.91 21.20 -8.81
N GLY A 37 -2.63 20.31 -9.46
CA GLY A 37 -3.48 19.32 -8.80
C GLY A 37 -2.63 18.19 -8.21
N ARG A 38 -3.13 17.57 -7.13
CA ARG A 38 -2.46 16.44 -6.50
C ARG A 38 -3.08 15.15 -6.96
N GLU A 39 -2.24 14.22 -7.38
CA GLU A 39 -2.63 12.88 -7.83
C GLU A 39 -2.11 11.83 -6.87
N ILE A 40 -2.89 10.76 -6.69
CA ILE A 40 -2.56 9.62 -5.84
C ILE A 40 -2.40 8.39 -6.71
N PHE A 41 -1.37 7.60 -6.43
CA PHE A 41 -1.10 6.34 -7.12
C PHE A 41 -1.94 5.24 -6.48
N LEU A 42 -2.86 4.66 -7.26
CA LEU A 42 -3.76 3.61 -6.79
C LEU A 42 -3.64 2.36 -7.64
N GLN A 43 -3.85 1.22 -7.00
CA GLN A 43 -3.99 -0.06 -7.69
C GLN A 43 -5.43 -0.54 -7.63
N HIS A 44 -5.89 -1.15 -8.71
CA HIS A 44 -7.15 -1.87 -8.75
C HIS A 44 -6.86 -3.31 -8.36
N ARG A 45 -7.44 -3.76 -7.25
CA ARG A 45 -7.24 -5.10 -6.75
C ARG A 45 -7.95 -6.10 -7.65
N ALA A 46 -7.28 -7.21 -7.95
CA ALA A 46 -7.87 -8.27 -8.77
C ALA A 46 -9.15 -8.81 -8.13
N PRO A 47 -10.14 -9.24 -8.92
CA PRO A 47 -11.43 -9.69 -8.38
C PRO A 47 -11.35 -10.90 -7.43
N TRP A 48 -10.31 -11.71 -7.57
CA TRP A 48 -10.17 -12.96 -6.80
C TRP A 48 -9.44 -12.81 -5.46
N VAL A 49 -8.98 -11.61 -5.11
CA VAL A 49 -8.34 -11.39 -3.82
C VAL A 49 -9.33 -10.77 -2.83
N HIS A 50 -8.94 -10.75 -1.54
CA HIS A 50 -9.72 -10.11 -0.49
C HIS A 50 -9.96 -8.64 -0.82
N ASN A 51 -11.21 -8.17 -0.71
CA ASN A 51 -11.64 -6.84 -1.16
C ASN A 51 -11.33 -6.58 -2.63
N GLY A 52 -11.45 -7.62 -3.48
CA GLY A 52 -11.23 -7.50 -4.91
C GLY A 52 -12.16 -6.51 -5.58
N ASP A 53 -11.80 -6.07 -6.78
CA ASP A 53 -12.49 -5.06 -7.57
C ASP A 53 -12.57 -3.69 -6.88
N THR A 54 -11.71 -3.41 -5.91
CA THR A 54 -11.62 -2.10 -5.27
C THR A 54 -10.31 -1.42 -5.64
N TRP A 55 -10.32 -0.10 -5.61
CA TRP A 55 -9.12 0.71 -5.75
C TRP A 55 -8.55 1.01 -4.38
N GLY A 56 -7.25 0.91 -4.24
CA GLY A 56 -6.57 1.18 -2.98
C GLY A 56 -5.09 1.44 -3.16
N ILE A 57 -4.44 1.78 -2.06
CA ILE A 57 -2.99 1.95 -2.05
C ILE A 57 -2.32 0.57 -1.99
N PRO A 58 -1.11 0.42 -2.54
CA PRO A 58 -0.33 -0.81 -2.37
C PRO A 58 -0.01 -1.06 -0.91
N GLY A 59 -0.07 -2.31 -0.48
CA GLY A 59 0.27 -2.67 0.89
C GLY A 59 -0.03 -4.12 1.19
N GLY A 60 0.30 -4.53 2.40
CA GLY A 60 0.07 -5.89 2.87
C GLY A 60 0.65 -6.13 4.25
N ALA A 61 0.72 -7.41 4.64
CA ALA A 61 1.24 -7.81 5.93
C ALA A 61 2.73 -7.48 6.06
N ARG A 62 3.08 -6.93 7.22
CA ARG A 62 4.48 -6.67 7.56
C ARG A 62 5.08 -7.91 8.22
N ASP A 63 6.31 -8.25 7.85
CA ASP A 63 7.05 -9.32 8.52
C ASP A 63 7.69 -8.79 9.81
N SER A 64 8.00 -9.70 10.75
CA SER A 64 8.46 -9.33 12.10
C SER A 64 9.76 -8.52 12.11
N HIS A 65 10.60 -8.74 11.10
CA HIS A 65 11.92 -8.08 11.01
C HIS A 65 11.89 -6.74 10.26
N GLU A 66 10.74 -6.37 9.69
CA GLU A 66 10.62 -5.17 8.88
C GLU A 66 10.12 -3.99 9.69
N SER A 67 10.64 -2.79 9.37
CA SER A 67 9.97 -1.56 9.77
C SER A 67 8.70 -1.38 8.95
N VAL A 68 7.81 -0.49 9.40
CA VAL A 68 6.59 -0.19 8.63
C VAL A 68 6.93 0.39 7.25
N ILE A 69 7.96 1.22 7.17
CA ILE A 69 8.40 1.80 5.90
C ILE A 69 8.93 0.72 4.96
N ASP A 70 9.80 -0.16 5.45
CA ASP A 70 10.36 -1.22 4.63
C ASP A 70 9.29 -2.20 4.16
N GLY A 71 8.35 -2.54 5.02
CA GLY A 71 7.23 -3.42 4.67
C GLY A 71 6.33 -2.82 3.60
N ALA A 72 5.98 -1.54 3.75
CA ALA A 72 5.15 -0.83 2.78
C ALA A 72 5.85 -0.73 1.41
N ILE A 73 7.14 -0.40 1.39
CA ILE A 73 7.91 -0.31 0.14
C ILE A 73 8.01 -1.68 -0.51
N ARG A 74 8.32 -2.73 0.26
CA ARG A 74 8.43 -4.08 -0.28
C ARG A 74 7.12 -4.51 -0.96
N GLU A 75 6.00 -4.31 -0.29
CA GLU A 75 4.70 -4.65 -0.87
C GLU A 75 4.42 -3.88 -2.16
N ALA A 76 4.73 -2.58 -2.19
CA ALA A 76 4.53 -1.79 -3.39
C ALA A 76 5.40 -2.28 -4.55
N VAL A 77 6.65 -2.62 -4.29
CA VAL A 77 7.55 -3.17 -5.32
C VAL A 77 7.02 -4.51 -5.84
N GLU A 78 6.59 -5.39 -4.95
CA GLU A 78 6.06 -6.70 -5.34
C GLU A 78 4.78 -6.59 -6.16
N GLU A 79 3.91 -5.66 -5.80
CA GLU A 79 2.60 -5.53 -6.44
C GLU A 79 2.62 -4.72 -7.72
N THR A 80 3.52 -3.74 -7.84
CA THR A 80 3.48 -2.78 -8.95
C THR A 80 4.82 -2.60 -9.69
N GLY A 81 5.91 -3.12 -9.15
CA GLY A 81 7.23 -3.01 -9.79
C GLY A 81 7.82 -1.62 -9.82
N ILE A 82 7.38 -0.72 -8.94
CA ILE A 82 7.94 0.63 -8.88
C ILE A 82 9.37 0.60 -8.34
N ASP A 83 10.16 1.63 -8.68
CA ASP A 83 11.52 1.80 -8.16
C ASP A 83 11.46 2.63 -6.87
N PRO A 84 11.83 2.06 -5.72
CA PRO A 84 11.78 2.79 -4.46
C PRO A 84 12.70 3.99 -4.39
N GLN A 85 13.72 4.07 -5.25
CA GLN A 85 14.60 5.25 -5.31
C GLN A 85 13.89 6.48 -5.87
N GLU A 86 12.77 6.30 -6.54
CA GLU A 86 11.96 7.39 -7.08
C GLU A 86 10.97 7.95 -6.07
N LEU A 87 11.03 7.46 -4.82
CA LEU A 87 10.15 7.88 -3.74
C LEU A 87 10.89 8.70 -2.70
N LEU A 88 10.27 9.78 -2.24
CA LEU A 88 10.71 10.55 -1.09
C LEU A 88 9.72 10.34 0.04
N ILE A 89 10.16 9.64 1.09
CA ILE A 89 9.30 9.36 2.24
C ILE A 89 9.07 10.65 3.02
N ARG A 90 7.80 11.00 3.24
CA ARG A 90 7.42 12.23 3.94
C ARG A 90 7.07 11.97 5.40
N THR A 91 6.19 11.03 5.67
CA THR A 91 5.70 10.73 7.00
C THR A 91 5.01 9.37 7.02
N SER A 92 4.50 8.99 8.18
CA SER A 92 3.63 7.82 8.32
C SER A 92 2.56 8.09 9.36
N SER A 93 1.48 7.35 9.27
CA SER A 93 0.35 7.44 10.19
C SER A 93 -0.08 6.04 10.59
N THR A 94 -0.42 5.84 11.86
CA THR A 94 -0.81 4.54 12.40
C THR A 94 -2.28 4.56 12.78
N ASP A 95 -3.02 3.57 12.28
CA ASP A 95 -4.39 3.28 12.70
C ASP A 95 -4.34 2.06 13.62
N ASN A 96 -4.48 2.30 14.92
CA ASN A 96 -4.33 1.28 15.95
C ASN A 96 -5.69 0.70 16.31
N HIS A 97 -5.86 -0.61 16.08
CA HIS A 97 -7.09 -1.34 16.37
C HIS A 97 -7.04 -2.12 17.70
N GLY A 98 -5.95 -1.97 18.46
CA GLY A 98 -5.75 -2.67 19.73
C GLY A 98 -4.51 -3.56 19.68
N ASN A 99 -4.67 -4.82 19.27
CA ASN A 99 -3.54 -5.75 19.10
C ASN A 99 -3.14 -5.94 17.63
N TRP A 100 -3.64 -5.09 16.75
CA TRP A 100 -3.29 -5.01 15.34
C TRP A 100 -3.29 -3.55 14.92
N SER A 101 -2.42 -3.19 14.00
CA SER A 101 -2.38 -1.84 13.46
C SER A 101 -2.11 -1.84 11.97
N TYR A 102 -2.57 -0.79 11.29
CA TYR A 102 -2.25 -0.51 9.90
C TYR A 102 -1.49 0.81 9.85
N ASP A 103 -0.32 0.78 9.25
CA ASP A 103 0.49 1.98 9.06
C ASP A 103 0.46 2.42 7.62
N THR A 104 0.16 3.68 7.38
CA THR A 104 0.21 4.27 6.05
C THR A 104 1.45 5.14 5.95
N VAL A 105 2.36 4.75 5.06
CA VAL A 105 3.54 5.55 4.73
C VAL A 105 3.14 6.51 3.62
N ILE A 106 3.49 7.79 3.78
CA ILE A 106 3.18 8.81 2.78
C ILE A 106 4.48 9.21 2.09
N ALA A 107 4.49 9.06 0.76
CA ALA A 107 5.66 9.31 -0.07
C ALA A 107 5.31 10.17 -1.26
N GLU A 108 6.26 10.98 -1.69
CA GLU A 108 6.15 11.78 -2.90
C GLU A 108 6.97 11.15 -4.02
N ALA A 109 6.39 11.05 -5.22
CA ALA A 109 7.12 10.62 -6.39
C ALA A 109 8.02 11.76 -6.86
N THR A 110 9.34 11.54 -6.86
CA THR A 110 10.34 12.56 -7.23
C THR A 110 10.58 12.62 -8.73
N GLN A 111 10.12 11.60 -9.45
CA GLN A 111 10.25 11.49 -10.90
C GLN A 111 8.96 10.88 -11.45
N GLU A 112 8.90 10.66 -12.76
CA GLU A 112 7.79 9.93 -13.32
C GLU A 112 7.86 8.48 -12.86
N LEU A 113 6.96 8.13 -11.97
CA LEU A 113 6.89 6.79 -11.40
C LEU A 113 6.11 5.88 -12.35
N VAL A 114 6.75 4.79 -12.77
CA VAL A 114 6.15 3.83 -13.69
C VAL A 114 6.07 2.47 -13.01
N ALA A 115 4.89 1.85 -13.06
CA ALA A 115 4.72 0.46 -12.65
C ALA A 115 5.24 -0.43 -13.77
N HIS A 116 6.23 -1.27 -13.46
CA HIS A 116 6.87 -2.11 -14.48
C HIS A 116 6.21 -3.47 -14.60
N GLU A 117 5.66 -3.98 -13.51
CA GLU A 117 5.15 -5.33 -13.48
C GLU A 117 4.11 -5.45 -12.39
N LEU A 118 2.91 -5.91 -12.75
CA LEU A 118 1.84 -6.17 -11.80
C LEU A 118 1.85 -7.65 -11.42
N ASN A 119 1.67 -7.94 -10.14
CA ASN A 119 1.52 -9.33 -9.70
C ASN A 119 0.05 -9.77 -9.80
N ASP A 120 -0.26 -11.00 -9.37
CA ASP A 120 -1.60 -11.58 -9.47
C ASP A 120 -2.65 -10.85 -8.63
N GLU A 121 -2.23 -10.01 -7.68
CA GLU A 121 -3.15 -9.29 -6.80
C GLU A 121 -3.57 -7.93 -7.36
N SER A 122 -2.86 -7.44 -8.39
CA SER A 122 -3.11 -6.13 -8.98
C SER A 122 -3.59 -6.27 -10.42
N HIS A 123 -4.74 -5.67 -10.73
CA HIS A 123 -5.32 -5.69 -12.05
C HIS A 123 -4.79 -4.54 -12.92
N GLU A 124 -4.71 -3.34 -12.37
CA GLU A 124 -4.09 -2.17 -13.00
C GLU A 124 -3.65 -1.16 -11.95
N VAL A 125 -2.84 -0.19 -12.37
CA VAL A 125 -2.48 0.96 -11.55
C VAL A 125 -2.87 2.24 -12.29
N ARG A 126 -3.15 3.29 -11.53
CA ARG A 126 -3.60 4.56 -12.10
C ARG A 126 -3.25 5.72 -11.18
N TRP A 127 -2.90 6.85 -11.77
CA TRP A 127 -2.85 8.11 -11.06
C TRP A 127 -4.24 8.73 -11.08
N VAL A 128 -4.77 9.05 -9.90
CA VAL A 128 -6.13 9.58 -9.73
C VAL A 128 -6.03 10.91 -9.00
N LEU A 129 -6.73 11.94 -9.48
CA LEU A 129 -6.82 13.20 -8.77
C LEU A 129 -7.37 12.96 -7.37
N PHE A 130 -6.76 13.60 -6.38
CA PHE A 130 -7.16 13.42 -4.98
C PHE A 130 -8.66 13.65 -4.80
N ASP A 131 -9.22 14.69 -5.46
CA ASP A 131 -10.64 15.01 -5.34
C ASP A 131 -11.55 13.94 -5.97
N ASP A 132 -11.00 13.08 -6.84
CA ASP A 132 -11.76 12.04 -7.52
C ASP A 132 -11.70 10.69 -6.81
N VAL A 133 -10.87 10.55 -5.77
CA VAL A 133 -10.67 9.26 -5.08
C VAL A 133 -11.97 8.74 -4.48
N THR A 134 -12.81 9.62 -3.94
CA THR A 134 -14.09 9.23 -3.34
C THR A 134 -15.14 8.76 -4.35
N ARG A 135 -14.87 8.91 -5.64
CA ARG A 135 -15.76 8.47 -6.71
C ARG A 135 -15.46 7.08 -7.24
N LEU A 136 -14.44 6.46 -6.71
CA LEU A 136 -14.01 5.13 -7.16
C LEU A 136 -14.80 4.00 -6.51
#